data_c32952a3c29169c7c4f0da9d3d44371a
#
_entry.id   c32952a3c29169c7c4f0da9d3d44371a
#
_cell.length_a   1.000
_cell.length_b   1.000
_cell.length_c   1.000
_cell.angle_alpha   90.00
_cell.angle_beta   90.00
_cell.angle_gamma   90.00
#
_symmetry.space_group_name_H-M   'P 1'
#
loop_
_entity.id
_entity.type
_entity.pdbx_description
1 polymer ?
#
loop_
_entity_poly.entity_id
_entity_poly.type
_entity_poly.pdbx_seq_one_letter_code
_entity_poly.pdbx_strand_id
1 'polypeptide(L)'
;ASAVEAVTPDGDTYEVSAWAQKDVAEAWNVGLYKGGGYENYRMPADRSLLGQVASRLVALAFGGDYDAYTGYRGLQSQIKDQPWVSTGSTVAEELGLLQGREDGDMDYDAVITRQEAAVVLARAYRLYCDEVHDDAESLSYADSGMIADWAEADVQLMTHLGVMNGVGENKFNPQGTYTIEQCLVTVVRLYENTCKGKPVVENDFFDLTPRQAAISQAYRPVLYCGSAENDKTFAVVYNTSGAYIGPTRMKVVVVDAAGTCAEYRTVIKESHNIFWGAGENGQSDAAIDKIWLSEDGSKVYYQSTLEEDVYPYYPDGTYGELLFAKGVYTVTLDVASGKQTYTREDLR
;
A
#
# COMPACT_ATOMS: atom_id res chain seq x y z
N ALA A 1 -9.16 -23.55 19.43
CA ALA A 1 -8.56 -22.55 20.30
C ALA A 1 -9.62 -21.49 20.65
N SER A 2 -9.55 -20.90 21.87
CA SER A 2 -10.44 -19.80 22.25
C SER A 2 -10.11 -18.54 21.45
N ALA A 3 -11.15 -17.86 20.95
CA ALA A 3 -11.02 -16.53 20.36
C ALA A 3 -10.80 -15.49 21.46
N VAL A 4 -10.02 -14.47 21.15
CA VAL A 4 -9.82 -13.28 21.96
C VAL A 4 -9.95 -12.05 21.07
N GLU A 5 -10.41 -10.95 21.65
CA GLU A 5 -10.42 -9.66 21.01
C GLU A 5 -9.05 -8.98 21.19
N ALA A 6 -8.52 -8.39 20.14
CA ALA A 6 -7.29 -7.62 20.14
C ALA A 6 -7.50 -6.29 19.41
N VAL A 7 -6.55 -5.37 19.52
CA VAL A 7 -6.64 -4.03 18.93
C VAL A 7 -5.44 -3.79 18.01
N THR A 8 -5.72 -3.27 16.81
CA THR A 8 -4.67 -2.85 15.86
C THR A 8 -3.96 -1.59 16.36
N PRO A 9 -2.78 -1.24 15.82
CA PRO A 9 -2.13 0.03 16.12
C PRO A 9 -3.00 1.26 15.84
N ASP A 10 -3.93 1.17 14.89
CA ASP A 10 -4.85 2.25 14.52
C ASP A 10 -6.12 2.31 15.40
N GLY A 11 -6.28 1.36 16.33
CA GLY A 11 -7.37 1.32 17.30
C GLY A 11 -8.58 0.47 16.91
N ASP A 12 -8.55 -0.20 15.77
CA ASP A 12 -9.61 -1.11 15.34
C ASP A 12 -9.53 -2.44 16.10
N THR A 13 -10.69 -3.00 16.44
CA THR A 13 -10.76 -4.31 17.10
C THR A 13 -10.81 -5.45 16.09
N TYR A 14 -10.18 -6.57 16.44
CA TYR A 14 -10.23 -7.80 15.65
C TYR A 14 -10.27 -9.05 16.53
N GLU A 15 -10.83 -10.14 15.98
CA GLU A 15 -10.88 -11.44 16.63
C GLU A 15 -9.70 -12.32 16.17
N VAL A 16 -9.00 -12.92 17.10
CA VAL A 16 -7.84 -13.80 16.85
C VAL A 16 -7.82 -14.95 17.86
N SER A 17 -7.19 -16.06 17.52
CA SER A 17 -6.96 -17.14 18.50
C SER A 17 -5.95 -16.72 19.57
N ALA A 18 -6.18 -17.06 20.81
CA ALA A 18 -5.31 -16.69 21.96
C ALA A 18 -3.83 -17.07 21.71
N TRP A 19 -3.57 -18.18 21.03
CA TRP A 19 -2.20 -18.63 20.72
C TRP A 19 -1.49 -17.77 19.67
N ALA A 20 -2.24 -17.09 18.80
CA ALA A 20 -1.71 -16.29 17.68
C ALA A 20 -1.58 -14.80 18.04
N GLN A 21 -2.24 -14.33 19.09
CA GLN A 21 -2.36 -12.90 19.42
C GLN A 21 -1.03 -12.16 19.45
N LYS A 22 -0.01 -12.76 20.08
CA LYS A 22 1.32 -12.15 20.20
C LYS A 22 2.00 -11.97 18.84
N ASP A 23 2.01 -13.02 18.02
CA ASP A 23 2.70 -13.00 16.73
C ASP A 23 1.93 -12.11 15.73
N VAL A 24 0.60 -12.10 15.78
CA VAL A 24 -0.21 -11.18 14.97
C VAL A 24 0.09 -9.72 15.33
N ALA A 25 0.18 -9.38 16.61
CA ALA A 25 0.57 -8.03 17.04
C ALA A 25 2.00 -7.69 16.60
N GLU A 26 2.94 -8.64 16.63
CA GLU A 26 4.30 -8.44 16.15
C GLU A 26 4.34 -8.20 14.63
N ALA A 27 3.52 -8.90 13.84
CA ALA A 27 3.42 -8.65 12.40
C ALA A 27 3.09 -7.18 12.07
N TRP A 28 2.20 -6.56 12.84
CA TRP A 28 1.90 -5.14 12.76
C TRP A 28 3.10 -4.27 13.16
N ASN A 29 3.69 -4.56 14.32
CA ASN A 29 4.76 -3.75 14.91
C ASN A 29 5.99 -3.66 14.00
N VAL A 30 6.36 -4.75 13.33
CA VAL A 30 7.55 -4.81 12.47
C VAL A 30 7.22 -4.47 11.00
N GLY A 31 5.97 -4.13 10.67
CA GLY A 31 5.59 -3.74 9.31
C GLY A 31 5.40 -4.88 8.31
N LEU A 32 5.38 -6.14 8.78
CA LEU A 32 5.06 -7.30 7.93
C LEU A 32 3.60 -7.31 7.49
N TYR A 33 2.73 -6.66 8.24
CA TYR A 33 1.33 -6.49 7.91
C TYR A 33 0.90 -5.05 8.24
N LYS A 34 0.17 -4.42 7.32
CA LYS A 34 -0.36 -3.06 7.49
C LYS A 34 -1.80 -2.99 7.02
N GLY A 35 -2.66 -3.66 7.74
CA GLY A 35 -4.09 -3.52 7.59
C GLY A 35 -4.72 -4.25 6.42
N GLY A 36 -5.98 -4.52 6.56
CA GLY A 36 -6.85 -5.17 5.60
C GLY A 36 -8.29 -5.16 6.07
N GLY A 37 -8.62 -4.48 7.17
CA GLY A 37 -10.00 -4.36 7.64
C GLY A 37 -10.67 -5.69 8.01
N TYR A 38 -9.87 -6.72 8.32
CA TYR A 38 -10.43 -7.99 8.76
C TYR A 38 -10.86 -7.91 10.21
N GLU A 39 -12.13 -8.18 10.45
CA GLU A 39 -12.67 -8.25 11.82
C GLU A 39 -12.32 -9.58 12.50
N ASN A 40 -12.02 -10.64 11.73
CA ASN A 40 -11.74 -11.99 12.24
C ASN A 40 -10.57 -12.64 11.50
N TYR A 41 -9.43 -12.75 12.16
CA TYR A 41 -8.20 -13.34 11.59
C TYR A 41 -8.18 -14.87 11.58
N ARG A 42 -9.22 -15.51 12.10
CA ARG A 42 -9.43 -16.96 12.02
C ARG A 42 -10.07 -17.40 10.69
N MET A 43 -10.44 -16.43 9.84
CA MET A 43 -10.96 -16.70 8.50
C MET A 43 -9.85 -17.24 7.57
N PRO A 44 -10.25 -17.97 6.52
CA PRO A 44 -9.32 -18.39 5.47
C PRO A 44 -8.55 -17.24 4.89
N ALA A 45 -7.26 -17.45 4.65
CA ALA A 45 -6.42 -16.53 3.89
C ALA A 45 -6.44 -16.92 2.41
N ASP A 46 -6.31 -15.92 1.56
CA ASP A 46 -6.12 -16.08 0.13
C ASP A 46 -4.65 -16.01 -0.29
N ARG A 47 -4.39 -16.32 -1.54
CA ARG A 47 -3.06 -16.28 -2.14
C ARG A 47 -2.49 -14.85 -2.18
N SER A 48 -3.35 -13.84 -2.39
CA SER A 48 -2.97 -12.42 -2.43
C SER A 48 -2.40 -11.96 -1.09
N LEU A 49 -3.09 -12.26 0.01
CA LEU A 49 -2.62 -11.89 1.35
C LEU A 49 -1.25 -12.51 1.67
N LEU A 50 -1.10 -13.83 1.42
CA LEU A 50 0.20 -14.47 1.70
C LEU A 50 1.31 -13.90 0.81
N GLY A 51 1.03 -13.67 -0.47
CA GLY A 51 1.98 -13.01 -1.38
C GLY A 51 2.41 -11.64 -0.89
N GLN A 52 1.47 -10.84 -0.40
CA GLN A 52 1.75 -9.52 0.15
C GLN A 52 2.65 -9.59 1.40
N VAL A 53 2.29 -10.40 2.40
CA VAL A 53 3.08 -10.47 3.65
C VAL A 53 4.47 -11.09 3.42
N ALA A 54 4.57 -12.05 2.51
CA ALA A 54 5.86 -12.62 2.12
C ALA A 54 6.73 -11.61 1.37
N SER A 55 6.15 -10.78 0.48
CA SER A 55 6.88 -9.70 -0.20
C SER A 55 7.37 -8.63 0.78
N ARG A 56 6.59 -8.30 1.81
CA ARG A 56 7.03 -7.39 2.89
C ARG A 56 8.21 -7.97 3.69
N LEU A 57 8.20 -9.27 3.93
CA LEU A 57 9.32 -9.95 4.58
C LEU A 57 10.61 -9.83 3.74
N VAL A 58 10.51 -10.07 2.42
CA VAL A 58 11.65 -9.92 1.51
C VAL A 58 12.15 -8.47 1.49
N ALA A 59 11.24 -7.49 1.45
CA ALA A 59 11.61 -6.07 1.53
C ALA A 59 12.36 -5.75 2.82
N LEU A 60 11.90 -6.24 3.98
CA LEU A 60 12.63 -6.07 5.25
C LEU A 60 14.02 -6.70 5.22
N ALA A 61 14.15 -7.91 4.65
CA ALA A 61 15.43 -8.59 4.52
C ALA A 61 16.42 -7.84 3.62
N PHE A 62 15.93 -7.14 2.60
CA PHE A 62 16.70 -6.29 1.68
C PHE A 62 16.87 -4.84 2.16
N GLY A 63 16.31 -4.49 3.34
CA GLY A 63 16.35 -3.10 3.84
C GLY A 63 15.54 -2.11 3.02
N GLY A 64 14.63 -2.59 2.19
CA GLY A 64 13.78 -1.77 1.32
C GLY A 64 12.48 -1.31 2.00
N ASP A 65 11.84 -0.30 1.42
CA ASP A 65 10.52 0.18 1.82
C ASP A 65 9.44 -0.36 0.86
N TYR A 66 8.74 -1.41 1.28
CA TYR A 66 7.67 -2.04 0.51
C TYR A 66 6.54 -1.05 0.14
N ASP A 67 6.14 -0.18 1.08
CA ASP A 67 5.03 0.73 0.86
C ASP A 67 5.41 1.85 -0.13
N ALA A 68 6.62 2.39 0.00
CA ALA A 68 7.15 3.35 -0.96
C ALA A 68 7.26 2.72 -2.36
N TYR A 69 7.78 1.51 -2.46
CA TYR A 69 7.92 0.79 -3.72
C TYR A 69 6.57 0.52 -4.40
N THR A 70 5.59 0.02 -3.65
CA THR A 70 4.25 -0.25 -4.20
C THR A 70 3.50 1.03 -4.55
N GLY A 71 3.68 2.10 -3.78
CA GLY A 71 3.13 3.42 -4.07
C GLY A 71 3.66 3.97 -5.39
N TYR A 72 4.96 3.89 -5.61
CA TYR A 72 5.59 4.30 -6.87
C TYR A 72 5.10 3.46 -8.06
N ARG A 73 5.01 2.15 -7.92
CA ARG A 73 4.49 1.27 -8.97
C ARG A 73 3.03 1.55 -9.31
N GLY A 74 2.20 1.79 -8.29
CA GLY A 74 0.80 2.18 -8.48
C GLY A 74 0.67 3.46 -9.31
N LEU A 75 1.54 4.43 -9.08
CA LEU A 75 1.60 5.65 -9.86
C LEU A 75 2.04 5.37 -11.31
N GLN A 76 3.07 4.55 -11.51
CA GLN A 76 3.53 4.19 -12.87
C GLN A 76 2.42 3.52 -13.70
N SER A 77 1.60 2.67 -13.08
CA SER A 77 0.49 2.02 -13.78
C SER A 77 -0.57 3.01 -14.25
N GLN A 78 -0.84 4.07 -13.48
CA GLN A 78 -1.75 5.14 -13.86
C GLN A 78 -1.21 6.01 -14.99
N ILE A 79 0.10 6.30 -14.98
CA ILE A 79 0.78 7.10 -16.02
C ILE A 79 0.74 6.40 -17.38
N LYS A 80 0.73 5.08 -17.44
CA LYS A 80 0.78 4.27 -18.66
C LYS A 80 -0.60 3.85 -19.20
N ASP A 81 -1.69 4.47 -18.75
CA ASP A 81 -3.07 4.08 -19.08
C ASP A 81 -3.38 2.58 -18.85
N GLN A 82 -2.68 1.98 -17.91
CA GLN A 82 -2.91 0.58 -17.53
C GLN A 82 -4.06 0.50 -16.54
N PRO A 83 -4.99 -0.45 -16.71
CA PRO A 83 -6.03 -0.66 -15.72
C PRO A 83 -5.41 -1.06 -14.36
N TRP A 84 -6.09 -0.69 -13.28
CA TRP A 84 -5.69 -0.98 -11.90
C TRP A 84 -5.25 -2.43 -11.73
N VAL A 85 -3.98 -2.64 -11.53
CA VAL A 85 -3.44 -3.91 -11.06
C VAL A 85 -3.27 -3.78 -9.55
N SER A 86 -3.83 -4.72 -8.80
CA SER A 86 -3.58 -4.82 -7.36
C SER A 86 -2.07 -4.92 -7.13
N THR A 87 -1.47 -3.85 -6.63
CA THR A 87 -0.01 -3.71 -6.56
C THR A 87 0.68 -4.76 -5.69
N GLY A 88 -0.03 -5.32 -4.70
CA GLY A 88 0.54 -6.30 -3.78
C GLY A 88 0.83 -7.66 -4.42
N SER A 89 -0.10 -8.18 -5.20
CA SER A 89 0.08 -9.47 -5.88
C SER A 89 1.14 -9.39 -6.97
N THR A 90 1.23 -8.28 -7.66
CA THR A 90 2.23 -8.08 -8.73
C THR A 90 3.68 -8.10 -8.19
N VAL A 91 3.94 -7.56 -6.99
CA VAL A 91 5.27 -7.66 -6.36
C VAL A 91 5.60 -9.11 -6.03
N ALA A 92 4.64 -9.88 -5.53
CA ALA A 92 4.84 -11.29 -5.23
C ALA A 92 5.13 -12.14 -6.49
N GLU A 93 4.52 -11.79 -7.63
CA GLU A 93 4.86 -12.42 -8.93
C GLU A 93 6.26 -12.07 -9.38
N GLU A 94 6.64 -10.80 -9.35
CA GLU A 94 7.96 -10.34 -9.77
C GLU A 94 9.09 -10.94 -8.93
N LEU A 95 8.84 -11.13 -7.65
CA LEU A 95 9.74 -11.84 -6.75
C LEU A 95 9.68 -13.38 -6.95
N GLY A 96 8.77 -13.89 -7.79
CA GLY A 96 8.60 -15.33 -8.00
C GLY A 96 7.99 -16.06 -6.80
N LEU A 97 7.41 -15.35 -5.84
CA LEU A 97 6.78 -15.93 -4.65
C LEU A 97 5.47 -16.63 -5.01
N LEU A 98 4.63 -15.95 -5.80
CA LEU A 98 3.43 -16.51 -6.39
C LEU A 98 3.67 -16.87 -7.85
N GLN A 99 3.21 -18.05 -8.24
CA GLN A 99 3.24 -18.55 -9.61
C GLN A 99 1.85 -18.96 -10.03
N GLY A 100 1.52 -18.75 -11.30
CA GLY A 100 0.26 -19.19 -11.88
C GLY A 100 0.02 -20.70 -11.73
N ARG A 101 -1.23 -21.10 -11.77
CA ARG A 101 -1.63 -22.51 -11.84
C ARG A 101 -1.30 -23.07 -13.23
N GLU A 102 -1.60 -24.35 -13.48
CA GLU A 102 -1.29 -25.01 -14.76
C GLU A 102 -1.91 -24.31 -15.99
N ASP A 103 -3.03 -23.63 -15.81
CA ASP A 103 -3.71 -22.83 -16.84
C ASP A 103 -3.15 -21.40 -16.98
N GLY A 104 -2.16 -21.02 -16.15
CA GLY A 104 -1.55 -19.69 -16.11
C GLY A 104 -2.33 -18.66 -15.28
N ASP A 105 -3.48 -19.00 -14.71
CA ASP A 105 -4.22 -18.11 -13.81
C ASP A 105 -3.50 -18.00 -12.47
N MET A 106 -3.34 -16.79 -11.97
CA MET A 106 -2.76 -16.51 -10.66
C MET A 106 -3.69 -16.85 -9.50
N ASP A 107 -5.00 -16.84 -9.76
CA ASP A 107 -6.06 -17.23 -8.83
C ASP A 107 -5.87 -16.57 -7.44
N TYR A 108 -5.70 -15.25 -7.44
CA TYR A 108 -5.31 -14.47 -6.25
C TYR A 108 -6.27 -14.60 -5.08
N ASP A 109 -7.57 -14.71 -5.36
CA ASP A 109 -8.64 -14.79 -4.36
C ASP A 109 -8.86 -16.23 -3.86
N ALA A 110 -8.14 -17.21 -4.42
CA ALA A 110 -8.25 -18.59 -3.97
C ALA A 110 -7.71 -18.76 -2.55
N VAL A 111 -8.45 -19.49 -1.75
CA VAL A 111 -8.01 -19.91 -0.42
C VAL A 111 -6.74 -20.74 -0.54
N ILE A 112 -5.72 -20.38 0.22
CA ILE A 112 -4.43 -21.07 0.20
C ILE A 112 -4.43 -22.28 1.13
N THR A 113 -3.82 -23.36 0.68
CA THR A 113 -3.59 -24.55 1.50
C THR A 113 -2.30 -24.44 2.30
N ARG A 114 -2.18 -25.24 3.32
CA ARG A 114 -1.02 -25.24 4.22
C ARG A 114 0.28 -25.61 3.50
N GLN A 115 0.26 -26.58 2.57
CA GLN A 115 1.45 -26.90 1.76
C GLN A 115 1.80 -25.81 0.75
N GLU A 116 0.81 -25.13 0.14
CA GLU A 116 1.07 -23.97 -0.74
C GLU A 116 1.71 -22.82 0.04
N ALA A 117 1.27 -22.59 1.28
CA ALA A 117 1.88 -21.59 2.16
C ALA A 117 3.35 -21.91 2.46
N ALA A 118 3.70 -23.18 2.68
CA ALA A 118 5.08 -23.59 2.87
C ALA A 118 5.95 -23.25 1.65
N VAL A 119 5.44 -23.45 0.45
CA VAL A 119 6.15 -23.16 -0.81
C VAL A 119 6.41 -21.65 -0.96
N VAL A 120 5.40 -20.82 -0.71
CA VAL A 120 5.55 -19.34 -0.80
C VAL A 120 6.57 -18.83 0.20
N LEU A 121 6.53 -19.30 1.45
CA LEU A 121 7.47 -18.92 2.50
C LEU A 121 8.90 -19.41 2.22
N ALA A 122 9.05 -20.61 1.68
CA ALA A 122 10.33 -21.16 1.28
C ALA A 122 10.96 -20.39 0.11
N ARG A 123 10.16 -19.97 -0.86
CA ARG A 123 10.60 -19.08 -1.94
C ARG A 123 11.09 -17.74 -1.41
N ALA A 124 10.33 -17.13 -0.48
CA ALA A 124 10.75 -15.90 0.16
C ALA A 124 12.09 -16.05 0.89
N TYR A 125 12.26 -17.13 1.66
CA TYR A 125 13.50 -17.45 2.37
C TYR A 125 14.70 -17.54 1.43
N ARG A 126 14.58 -18.26 0.31
CA ARG A 126 15.65 -18.45 -0.66
C ARG A 126 16.08 -17.16 -1.37
N LEU A 127 15.28 -16.10 -1.37
CA LEU A 127 15.66 -14.81 -1.96
C LEU A 127 16.72 -14.06 -1.12
N TYR A 128 16.69 -14.23 0.19
CA TYR A 128 17.60 -13.50 1.10
C TYR A 128 18.52 -14.38 1.93
N CYS A 129 18.49 -15.69 1.71
CA CYS A 129 19.37 -16.62 2.42
C CYS A 129 20.00 -17.60 1.43
N ASP A 130 21.32 -17.51 1.30
CA ASP A 130 22.12 -18.37 0.41
C ASP A 130 22.39 -19.76 1.01
N GLU A 131 22.13 -19.94 2.31
CA GLU A 131 22.33 -21.23 2.97
C GLU A 131 21.17 -22.17 2.61
N VAL A 132 21.42 -23.02 1.62
CA VAL A 132 20.51 -24.12 1.30
C VAL A 132 20.71 -25.22 2.34
N HIS A 133 19.73 -25.41 3.21
CA HIS A 133 19.71 -26.53 4.13
C HIS A 133 19.18 -27.77 3.38
N ASP A 134 20.02 -28.37 2.53
CA ASP A 134 19.71 -29.63 1.82
C ASP A 134 19.64 -30.86 2.74
N ASP A 135 20.08 -30.70 4.00
CA ASP A 135 20.16 -31.77 4.99
C ASP A 135 18.89 -31.90 5.87
N ALA A 136 17.76 -31.36 5.42
CA ALA A 136 16.52 -31.46 6.20
C ALA A 136 16.15 -32.93 6.42
N GLU A 137 16.05 -33.31 7.70
CA GLU A 137 15.60 -34.66 8.07
C GLU A 137 14.21 -34.94 7.46
N SER A 138 13.99 -36.18 7.02
CA SER A 138 12.71 -36.59 6.44
C SER A 138 11.57 -36.33 7.42
N LEU A 139 10.46 -35.79 6.89
CA LEU A 139 9.27 -35.48 7.69
C LEU A 139 8.71 -36.76 8.35
N SER A 140 8.49 -36.67 9.66
CA SER A 140 7.92 -37.78 10.47
C SER A 140 6.43 -37.60 10.76
N TYR A 141 5.71 -36.76 10.00
CA TYR A 141 4.26 -36.62 10.17
C TYR A 141 3.49 -37.86 9.72
N ALA A 142 2.43 -38.21 10.46
CA ALA A 142 1.59 -39.32 10.13
C ALA A 142 0.91 -39.22 8.76
N ASP A 143 0.76 -38.00 8.25
CA ASP A 143 0.15 -37.67 6.97
C ASP A 143 1.18 -37.15 5.93
N SER A 144 2.46 -37.39 6.13
CA SER A 144 3.51 -36.95 5.18
C SER A 144 3.27 -37.45 3.75
N GLY A 145 2.74 -38.63 3.57
CA GLY A 145 2.37 -39.15 2.25
C GLY A 145 1.21 -38.42 1.55
N MET A 146 0.56 -37.47 2.19
CA MET A 146 -0.45 -36.59 1.61
C MET A 146 0.12 -35.26 1.13
N ILE A 147 1.39 -34.95 1.43
CA ILE A 147 2.09 -33.80 0.91
C ILE A 147 2.38 -34.04 -0.56
N ALA A 148 2.05 -33.08 -1.42
CA ALA A 148 2.34 -33.20 -2.84
C ALA A 148 3.86 -33.16 -3.10
N ASP A 149 4.35 -33.92 -4.07
CA ASP A 149 5.78 -34.04 -4.38
C ASP A 149 6.43 -32.67 -4.60
N TRP A 150 5.71 -31.74 -5.25
CA TRP A 150 6.20 -30.38 -5.51
C TRP A 150 6.35 -29.51 -4.25
N ALA A 151 5.73 -29.89 -3.13
CA ALA A 151 5.76 -29.12 -1.87
C ALA A 151 6.64 -29.78 -0.80
N GLU A 152 7.05 -31.04 -0.98
CA GLU A 152 7.69 -31.84 0.07
C GLU A 152 8.97 -31.16 0.60
N ALA A 153 9.88 -30.76 -0.26
CA ALA A 153 11.12 -30.09 0.13
C ALA A 153 10.89 -28.77 0.86
N ASP A 154 9.87 -28.01 0.45
CA ASP A 154 9.53 -26.73 1.05
C ASP A 154 8.87 -26.89 2.42
N VAL A 155 8.02 -27.91 2.58
CA VAL A 155 7.44 -28.28 3.87
C VAL A 155 8.53 -28.74 4.84
N GLN A 156 9.50 -29.53 4.36
CA GLN A 156 10.67 -29.94 5.15
C GLN A 156 11.47 -28.73 5.62
N LEU A 157 11.80 -27.81 4.71
CA LEU A 157 12.54 -26.59 5.03
C LEU A 157 11.81 -25.73 6.06
N MET A 158 10.52 -25.46 5.88
CA MET A 158 9.73 -24.64 6.81
C MET A 158 9.55 -25.31 8.18
N THR A 159 9.52 -26.63 8.23
CA THR A 159 9.49 -27.39 9.48
C THR A 159 10.85 -27.34 10.18
N HIS A 160 11.95 -27.55 9.44
CA HIS A 160 13.31 -27.48 9.97
C HIS A 160 13.64 -26.11 10.57
N LEU A 161 13.23 -25.04 9.90
CA LEU A 161 13.38 -23.65 10.38
C LEU A 161 12.45 -23.31 11.56
N GLY A 162 11.60 -24.24 12.01
CA GLY A 162 10.66 -23.98 13.10
C GLY A 162 9.52 -23.01 12.75
N VAL A 163 9.35 -22.72 11.46
CA VAL A 163 8.32 -21.78 10.95
C VAL A 163 6.95 -22.43 10.96
N MET A 164 6.86 -23.65 10.43
CA MET A 164 5.62 -24.42 10.37
C MET A 164 5.75 -25.71 11.20
N ASN A 165 4.86 -25.87 12.18
CA ASN A 165 4.81 -27.05 13.04
C ASN A 165 3.56 -27.87 12.73
N GLY A 166 3.49 -29.10 13.21
CA GLY A 166 2.28 -29.92 13.11
C GLY A 166 1.04 -29.28 13.76
N VAL A 167 -0.14 -29.70 13.32
CA VAL A 167 -1.43 -29.21 13.83
C VAL A 167 -2.00 -30.03 15.00
N GLY A 168 -1.25 -30.99 15.49
CA GLY A 168 -1.64 -31.97 16.50
C GLY A 168 -1.72 -33.39 15.90
N GLU A 169 -1.83 -34.43 16.76
CA GLU A 169 -1.89 -35.84 16.38
C GLU A 169 -0.77 -36.24 15.42
N ASN A 170 0.38 -35.65 15.53
CA ASN A 170 1.53 -35.81 14.62
C ASN A 170 1.18 -35.60 13.13
N LYS A 171 0.32 -34.62 12.80
CA LYS A 171 -0.08 -34.32 11.42
C LYS A 171 0.40 -32.94 10.99
N PHE A 172 0.78 -32.81 9.72
CA PHE A 172 1.04 -31.53 9.05
C PHE A 172 -0.24 -30.90 8.51
N ASN A 173 -1.19 -31.71 8.02
CA ASN A 173 -2.43 -31.30 7.36
C ASN A 173 -2.19 -30.49 6.06
N PRO A 174 -1.52 -31.05 5.04
CA PRO A 174 -1.03 -30.32 3.86
C PRO A 174 -2.15 -29.63 3.06
N GLN A 175 -3.32 -30.27 2.95
CA GLN A 175 -4.49 -29.75 2.23
C GLN A 175 -5.41 -28.88 3.11
N GLY A 176 -5.06 -28.72 4.38
CA GLY A 176 -5.85 -27.90 5.29
C GLY A 176 -5.88 -26.42 4.89
N THR A 177 -7.04 -25.80 5.05
CA THR A 177 -7.20 -24.36 4.87
C THR A 177 -6.25 -23.59 5.79
N TYR A 178 -5.55 -22.62 5.23
CA TYR A 178 -4.67 -21.73 5.95
C TYR A 178 -5.40 -20.45 6.34
N THR A 179 -5.32 -20.05 7.61
CA THR A 179 -6.03 -18.86 8.09
C THR A 179 -5.14 -17.62 8.06
N ILE A 180 -5.76 -16.43 8.12
CA ILE A 180 -5.05 -15.14 8.18
C ILE A 180 -4.07 -15.15 9.36
N GLU A 181 -4.51 -15.55 10.56
CA GLU A 181 -3.62 -15.61 11.73
C GLU A 181 -2.44 -16.59 11.53
N GLN A 182 -2.65 -17.70 10.83
CA GLN A 182 -1.58 -18.65 10.51
C GLN A 182 -0.57 -18.05 9.54
N CYS A 183 -1.03 -17.30 8.53
CA CYS A 183 -0.14 -16.56 7.62
C CYS A 183 0.74 -15.58 8.40
N LEU A 184 0.15 -14.78 9.27
CA LEU A 184 0.89 -13.78 10.05
C LEU A 184 1.85 -14.41 11.04
N VAL A 185 1.43 -15.46 11.76
CA VAL A 185 2.28 -16.20 12.70
C VAL A 185 3.49 -16.80 12.00
N THR A 186 3.31 -17.43 10.84
CA THR A 186 4.43 -18.09 10.16
C THR A 186 5.37 -17.11 9.47
N VAL A 187 4.89 -15.98 8.94
CA VAL A 187 5.78 -14.94 8.41
C VAL A 187 6.59 -14.28 9.53
N VAL A 188 6.00 -14.06 10.72
CA VAL A 188 6.73 -13.55 11.89
C VAL A 188 7.79 -14.54 12.35
N ARG A 189 7.48 -15.83 12.44
CA ARG A 189 8.47 -16.86 12.80
C ARG A 189 9.59 -16.94 11.78
N LEU A 190 9.27 -16.86 10.50
CA LEU A 190 10.31 -16.83 9.46
C LEU A 190 11.21 -15.60 9.63
N TYR A 191 10.61 -14.41 9.86
CA TYR A 191 11.38 -13.19 10.17
C TYR A 191 12.27 -13.35 11.41
N GLU A 192 11.69 -13.79 12.53
CA GLU A 192 12.43 -13.93 13.80
C GLU A 192 13.57 -14.95 13.71
N ASN A 193 13.35 -16.06 13.02
CA ASN A 193 14.33 -17.14 12.94
C ASN A 193 15.43 -16.87 11.90
N THR A 194 15.19 -16.02 10.90
CA THR A 194 16.09 -15.89 9.74
C THR A 194 16.57 -14.47 9.42
N CYS A 195 15.81 -13.41 9.75
CA CYS A 195 16.15 -12.03 9.42
C CYS A 195 16.47 -11.17 10.64
N LYS A 196 15.72 -11.32 11.71
CA LYS A 196 15.75 -10.41 12.86
C LYS A 196 17.14 -10.29 13.46
N GLY A 197 17.68 -9.06 13.47
CA GLY A 197 19.03 -8.79 14.00
C GLY A 197 20.18 -9.26 13.12
N LYS A 198 19.91 -9.72 11.89
CA LYS A 198 20.94 -10.04 10.91
C LYS A 198 21.24 -8.84 10.00
N PRO A 199 22.43 -8.81 9.36
CA PRO A 199 22.73 -7.81 8.35
C PRO A 199 21.72 -7.85 7.20
N VAL A 200 21.42 -6.69 6.64
CA VAL A 200 20.62 -6.55 5.43
C VAL A 200 21.33 -7.24 4.26
N VAL A 201 20.60 -8.00 3.48
CA VAL A 201 21.10 -8.60 2.23
C VAL A 201 21.09 -7.53 1.15
N GLU A 202 22.22 -7.25 0.54
CA GLU A 202 22.31 -6.26 -0.54
C GLU A 202 21.49 -6.73 -1.74
N ASN A 203 20.50 -5.92 -2.12
CA ASN A 203 19.64 -6.15 -3.26
C ASN A 203 18.96 -4.83 -3.66
N ASP A 204 18.87 -4.57 -4.96
CA ASP A 204 18.34 -3.33 -5.53
C ASP A 204 16.84 -3.41 -5.91
N PHE A 205 16.18 -4.53 -5.69
CA PHE A 205 14.80 -4.76 -6.12
C PHE A 205 13.81 -3.71 -5.59
N PHE A 206 13.97 -3.30 -4.32
CA PHE A 206 13.12 -2.30 -3.67
C PHE A 206 13.72 -0.89 -3.68
N ASP A 207 14.89 -0.70 -4.29
CA ASP A 207 15.55 0.60 -4.30
C ASP A 207 14.77 1.60 -5.16
N LEU A 208 14.49 2.73 -4.56
CA LEU A 208 13.94 3.89 -5.23
C LEU A 208 14.95 5.03 -5.21
N THR A 209 15.10 5.70 -6.33
CA THR A 209 15.80 6.99 -6.33
C THR A 209 15.10 7.98 -5.38
N PRO A 210 15.78 8.99 -4.84
CA PRO A 210 15.15 10.00 -3.97
C PRO A 210 13.91 10.63 -4.60
N ARG A 211 13.91 10.82 -5.92
CA ARG A 211 12.78 11.34 -6.68
C ARG A 211 11.60 10.36 -6.71
N GLN A 212 11.86 9.10 -7.00
CA GLN A 212 10.83 8.05 -7.01
C GLN A 212 10.20 7.89 -5.61
N ALA A 213 11.04 7.89 -4.57
CA ALA A 213 10.58 7.84 -3.18
C ALA A 213 9.71 9.05 -2.81
N ALA A 214 10.09 10.27 -3.20
CA ALA A 214 9.29 11.46 -2.98
C ALA A 214 7.92 11.41 -3.68
N ILE A 215 7.89 10.91 -4.93
CA ILE A 215 6.66 10.73 -5.70
C ILE A 215 5.76 9.65 -5.08
N SER A 216 6.33 8.58 -4.55
CA SER A 216 5.59 7.48 -3.93
C SER A 216 4.80 7.90 -2.70
N GLN A 217 5.20 8.98 -2.03
CA GLN A 217 4.50 9.51 -0.85
C GLN A 217 3.16 10.19 -1.22
N ALA A 218 2.93 10.53 -2.48
CA ALA A 218 1.65 11.06 -2.96
C ALA A 218 0.59 9.96 -3.02
N TYR A 219 0.04 9.63 -1.86
CA TYR A 219 -0.94 8.55 -1.70
C TYR A 219 -2.23 8.85 -2.47
N ARG A 220 -2.57 8.03 -3.47
CA ARG A 220 -3.75 8.15 -4.35
C ARG A 220 -3.83 9.48 -5.10
N PRO A 221 -2.91 9.76 -6.03
CA PRO A 221 -3.05 10.93 -6.89
C PRO A 221 -4.34 10.84 -7.71
N VAL A 222 -5.07 11.96 -7.79
CA VAL A 222 -6.23 12.10 -8.68
C VAL A 222 -5.81 12.63 -10.06
N LEU A 223 -4.75 13.46 -10.11
CA LEU A 223 -4.17 13.99 -11.32
C LEU A 223 -2.66 14.07 -11.18
N TYR A 224 -1.95 14.07 -12.30
CA TYR A 224 -0.51 14.26 -12.34
C TYR A 224 -0.06 14.92 -13.66
N CYS A 225 1.15 15.46 -13.67
CA CYS A 225 1.83 15.94 -14.87
C CYS A 225 3.35 15.81 -14.74
N GLY A 226 4.04 15.71 -15.87
CA GLY A 226 5.48 15.50 -15.91
C GLY A 226 5.86 14.02 -16.04
N SER A 227 7.11 13.71 -15.78
CA SER A 227 7.65 12.34 -15.81
C SER A 227 8.45 12.05 -14.55
N ALA A 228 8.18 10.92 -13.92
CA ALA A 228 8.93 10.44 -12.77
C ALA A 228 10.35 9.98 -13.14
N GLU A 229 10.61 9.72 -14.42
CA GLU A 229 11.86 9.13 -14.94
C GLU A 229 12.84 10.14 -15.49
N ASN A 230 12.43 11.42 -15.67
CA ASN A 230 13.31 12.46 -16.20
C ASN A 230 13.68 13.49 -15.14
N ASP A 231 14.68 14.33 -15.44
CA ASP A 231 15.22 15.37 -14.55
C ASP A 231 14.36 16.62 -14.47
N LYS A 232 13.12 16.58 -14.96
CA LYS A 232 12.20 17.73 -14.94
C LYS A 232 11.27 17.67 -13.74
N THR A 233 10.60 18.78 -13.44
CA THR A 233 9.55 18.86 -12.43
C THR A 233 8.44 17.85 -12.71
N PHE A 234 7.95 17.24 -11.64
CA PHE A 234 6.77 16.39 -11.63
C PHE A 234 5.77 16.94 -10.63
N ALA A 235 4.49 16.94 -10.95
CA ALA A 235 3.48 17.40 -10.00
C ALA A 235 2.30 16.42 -9.98
N VAL A 236 1.78 16.20 -8.78
CA VAL A 236 0.59 15.38 -8.52
C VAL A 236 -0.43 16.15 -7.69
N VAL A 237 -1.70 15.89 -7.96
CA VAL A 237 -2.81 16.36 -7.13
C VAL A 237 -3.34 15.17 -6.35
N TYR A 238 -3.50 15.33 -5.05
CA TYR A 238 -4.15 14.33 -4.23
C TYR A 238 -5.15 14.94 -3.25
N ASN A 239 -6.14 14.12 -2.87
CA ASN A 239 -7.14 14.49 -1.89
C ASN A 239 -6.76 13.89 -0.53
N THR A 240 -6.60 14.74 0.48
CA THR A 240 -6.22 14.32 1.84
C THR A 240 -7.40 13.97 2.73
N SER A 241 -8.65 14.20 2.29
CA SER A 241 -9.81 13.77 3.04
C SER A 241 -10.03 12.28 2.82
N GLY A 242 -9.55 11.46 3.75
CA GLY A 242 -9.76 10.01 3.75
C GLY A 242 -11.19 9.56 4.05
N ALA A 243 -12.09 10.49 4.38
CA ALA A 243 -13.48 10.19 4.69
C ALA A 243 -14.39 10.59 3.53
N TYR A 244 -15.34 9.72 3.21
CA TYR A 244 -16.41 9.96 2.23
C TYR A 244 -17.30 11.19 2.57
N ILE A 245 -17.10 11.79 3.73
CA ILE A 245 -17.95 12.83 4.32
C ILE A 245 -17.05 13.85 5.03
N GLY A 246 -16.58 14.86 4.32
CA GLY A 246 -15.78 15.95 4.90
C GLY A 246 -15.32 16.95 3.86
N PRO A 247 -14.88 18.15 4.27
CA PRO A 247 -14.41 19.17 3.33
C PRO A 247 -13.24 18.61 2.53
N THR A 248 -13.35 18.69 1.23
CA THR A 248 -12.29 18.28 0.30
C THR A 248 -11.04 19.11 0.57
N ARG A 249 -9.92 18.43 0.73
CA ARG A 249 -8.60 19.08 0.90
C ARG A 249 -7.73 18.64 -0.25
N MET A 250 -7.66 19.46 -1.29
CA MET A 250 -6.80 19.23 -2.44
C MET A 250 -5.42 19.81 -2.22
N LYS A 251 -4.39 18.99 -2.44
CA LYS A 251 -3.01 19.43 -2.43
C LYS A 251 -2.34 19.16 -3.78
N VAL A 252 -1.52 20.11 -4.21
CA VAL A 252 -0.57 19.93 -5.30
C VAL A 252 0.78 19.64 -4.68
N VAL A 253 1.34 18.48 -4.95
CA VAL A 253 2.70 18.10 -4.56
C VAL A 253 3.59 18.26 -5.77
N VAL A 254 4.63 19.04 -5.63
CA VAL A 254 5.63 19.30 -6.68
C VAL A 254 6.94 18.64 -6.26
N VAL A 255 7.50 17.84 -7.15
CA VAL A 255 8.80 17.18 -6.98
C VAL A 255 9.74 17.77 -8.04
N ASP A 256 10.80 18.40 -7.60
CA ASP A 256 11.81 19.00 -8.50
C ASP A 256 12.78 17.94 -9.06
N ALA A 257 13.73 18.36 -9.89
CA ALA A 257 14.75 17.51 -10.47
C ALA A 257 15.64 16.80 -9.44
N ALA A 258 15.83 17.40 -8.26
CA ALA A 258 16.63 16.81 -7.18
C ALA A 258 15.83 15.84 -6.29
N GLY A 259 14.53 15.70 -6.52
CA GLY A 259 13.65 14.90 -5.68
C GLY A 259 13.13 15.65 -4.45
N THR A 260 13.37 16.97 -4.36
CA THR A 260 12.80 17.79 -3.30
C THR A 260 11.31 17.90 -3.49
N CYS A 261 10.56 17.67 -2.42
CA CYS A 261 9.10 17.66 -2.43
C CYS A 261 8.54 18.91 -1.71
N ALA A 262 7.61 19.60 -2.36
CA ALA A 262 6.88 20.71 -1.77
C ALA A 262 5.37 20.53 -1.95
N GLU A 263 4.61 20.81 -0.90
CA GLU A 263 3.15 20.68 -0.89
C GLU A 263 2.47 22.05 -0.88
N TYR A 264 1.48 22.21 -1.73
CA TYR A 264 0.70 23.43 -1.85
C TYR A 264 -0.80 23.13 -1.78
N ARG A 265 -1.54 23.87 -0.97
CA ARG A 265 -3.01 23.84 -1.02
C ARG A 265 -3.51 24.67 -2.20
N THR A 266 -4.62 24.25 -2.80
CA THR A 266 -5.27 25.09 -3.81
C THR A 266 -5.75 26.42 -3.22
N VAL A 267 -5.58 27.50 -3.98
CA VAL A 267 -6.04 28.85 -3.60
C VAL A 267 -7.51 29.07 -3.95
N ILE A 268 -8.09 28.25 -4.82
CA ILE A 268 -9.50 28.33 -5.20
C ILE A 268 -10.33 27.53 -4.20
N LYS A 269 -11.44 28.12 -3.75
CA LYS A 269 -12.39 27.50 -2.82
C LYS A 269 -13.76 27.32 -3.49
N GLU A 270 -14.49 26.34 -3.02
CA GLU A 270 -15.89 26.10 -3.39
C GLU A 270 -16.79 26.16 -2.14
N SER A 271 -18.09 26.38 -2.36
CA SER A 271 -19.07 26.32 -1.28
C SER A 271 -19.25 24.90 -0.79
N HIS A 272 -19.23 24.71 0.51
CA HIS A 272 -19.46 23.38 1.11
C HIS A 272 -20.84 23.32 1.79
N ASN A 273 -21.51 22.21 1.67
CA ASN A 273 -22.81 22.01 2.32
C ASN A 273 -22.60 21.85 3.84
N ILE A 274 -23.12 22.82 4.60
CA ILE A 274 -22.97 22.98 6.06
C ILE A 274 -23.39 21.76 6.91
N PHE A 275 -24.14 20.82 6.35
CA PHE A 275 -24.59 19.64 7.10
C PHE A 275 -23.49 18.62 7.45
N TRP A 276 -22.30 18.73 6.87
CA TRP A 276 -21.25 17.69 6.96
C TRP A 276 -19.89 18.16 7.50
N GLY A 277 -19.90 19.18 8.34
CA GLY A 277 -18.66 19.67 8.95
C GLY A 277 -17.88 20.59 8.03
N ALA A 278 -18.38 21.78 7.89
CA ALA A 278 -17.75 22.84 7.11
C ALA A 278 -16.30 23.09 7.56
N GLY A 279 -15.39 23.19 6.60
CA GLY A 279 -14.10 23.80 6.80
C GLY A 279 -14.22 25.24 7.32
N GLU A 280 -13.13 25.93 7.53
CA GLU A 280 -13.15 27.33 7.95
C GLU A 280 -14.11 28.16 7.06
N ASN A 281 -15.11 28.77 7.66
CA ASN A 281 -16.12 29.59 6.99
C ASN A 281 -16.99 28.92 5.92
N GLY A 282 -17.29 27.60 6.07
CA GLY A 282 -18.21 26.90 5.17
C GLY A 282 -17.66 26.63 3.77
N GLN A 283 -16.35 26.55 3.63
CA GLN A 283 -15.67 26.36 2.35
C GLN A 283 -14.80 25.11 2.36
N SER A 284 -14.66 24.51 1.19
CA SER A 284 -13.69 23.45 0.91
C SER A 284 -12.72 23.88 -0.19
N ASP A 285 -11.63 23.15 -0.33
CA ASP A 285 -10.75 23.31 -1.48
C ASP A 285 -11.51 22.89 -2.75
N ALA A 286 -11.55 23.75 -3.76
CA ALA A 286 -12.18 23.42 -5.03
C ALA A 286 -11.48 22.21 -5.68
N ALA A 287 -12.25 21.39 -6.36
CA ALA A 287 -11.70 20.29 -7.15
C ALA A 287 -10.75 20.83 -8.21
N ILE A 288 -9.68 20.09 -8.47
CA ILE A 288 -8.75 20.37 -9.56
C ILE A 288 -9.11 19.45 -10.71
N ASP A 289 -9.51 20.05 -11.85
CA ASP A 289 -9.98 19.34 -13.02
C ASP A 289 -8.84 18.94 -13.97
N LYS A 290 -7.75 19.71 -13.94
CA LYS A 290 -6.62 19.56 -14.85
C LYS A 290 -5.34 20.09 -14.22
N ILE A 291 -4.20 19.46 -14.55
CA ILE A 291 -2.87 19.89 -14.15
C ILE A 291 -1.88 19.74 -15.33
N TRP A 292 -0.97 20.72 -15.50
CA TRP A 292 0.11 20.65 -16.51
C TRP A 292 1.30 21.48 -16.08
N LEU A 293 2.43 21.33 -16.78
CA LEU A 293 3.68 22.06 -16.51
C LEU A 293 3.98 23.06 -17.64
N SER A 294 4.75 24.09 -17.31
CA SER A 294 5.50 24.84 -18.32
C SER A 294 6.55 23.93 -18.98
N GLU A 295 6.98 24.29 -20.19
CA GLU A 295 7.96 23.51 -20.95
C GLU A 295 9.28 23.31 -20.19
N ASP A 296 9.71 24.33 -19.44
CA ASP A 296 10.92 24.33 -18.62
C ASP A 296 10.73 23.73 -17.20
N GLY A 297 9.50 23.36 -16.84
CA GLY A 297 9.16 22.83 -15.52
C GLY A 297 9.20 23.85 -14.38
N SER A 298 9.39 25.14 -14.67
CA SER A 298 9.44 26.20 -13.65
C SER A 298 8.09 26.57 -13.06
N LYS A 299 7.00 26.19 -13.74
CA LYS A 299 5.63 26.48 -13.33
C LYS A 299 4.75 25.26 -13.42
N VAL A 300 3.87 25.13 -12.44
CA VAL A 300 2.75 24.19 -12.46
C VAL A 300 1.47 24.96 -12.68
N TYR A 301 0.68 24.53 -13.62
CA TYR A 301 -0.65 25.08 -13.88
C TYR A 301 -1.71 24.08 -13.47
N TYR A 302 -2.78 24.54 -12.87
CA TYR A 302 -3.95 23.71 -12.63
C TYR A 302 -5.24 24.50 -12.84
N GLN A 303 -6.33 23.79 -13.15
CA GLN A 303 -7.65 24.38 -13.33
C GLN A 303 -8.62 23.86 -12.31
N SER A 304 -9.53 24.76 -11.87
CA SER A 304 -10.71 24.43 -11.07
C SER A 304 -11.92 25.11 -11.70
N THR A 305 -13.03 24.41 -11.82
CA THR A 305 -14.29 24.94 -12.34
C THR A 305 -15.26 25.17 -11.19
N LEU A 306 -15.75 26.40 -11.03
CA LEU A 306 -16.78 26.74 -10.07
C LEU A 306 -18.11 26.93 -10.81
N GLU A 307 -19.07 26.07 -10.54
CA GLU A 307 -20.43 26.12 -11.13
C GLU A 307 -21.29 27.23 -10.51
N GLU A 308 -20.95 27.65 -9.28
CA GLU A 308 -21.68 28.63 -8.49
C GLU A 308 -20.73 29.69 -7.91
N ASP A 309 -21.30 30.87 -7.57
CA ASP A 309 -20.60 31.90 -6.82
C ASP A 309 -20.31 31.43 -5.38
N VAL A 310 -19.13 31.70 -4.89
CA VAL A 310 -18.67 31.26 -3.55
C VAL A 310 -18.66 32.42 -2.58
N TYR A 311 -19.41 32.25 -1.50
CA TYR A 311 -19.51 33.23 -0.41
C TYR A 311 -19.07 32.54 0.90
N PRO A 312 -18.35 33.26 1.81
CA PRO A 312 -18.12 32.74 3.15
C PRO A 312 -19.45 32.65 3.90
N TYR A 313 -19.61 31.57 4.65
CA TYR A 313 -20.76 31.38 5.54
C TYR A 313 -20.27 31.40 6.99
N TYR A 314 -20.86 32.28 7.80
CA TYR A 314 -20.45 32.47 9.18
C TYR A 314 -21.35 31.69 10.15
N PRO A 315 -20.83 31.34 11.37
CA PRO A 315 -21.60 30.57 12.37
C PRO A 315 -22.90 31.26 12.83
N ASP A 316 -23.02 32.58 12.64
CA ASP A 316 -24.24 33.34 12.96
C ASP A 316 -25.34 33.22 11.90
N GLY A 317 -25.09 32.46 10.85
CA GLY A 317 -26.05 32.23 9.75
C GLY A 317 -25.99 33.27 8.64
N THR A 318 -25.00 34.17 8.64
CA THR A 318 -24.84 35.20 7.61
C THR A 318 -23.85 34.77 6.52
N TYR A 319 -23.98 35.40 5.34
CA TYR A 319 -23.03 35.29 4.24
C TYR A 319 -22.16 36.54 4.16
N GLY A 320 -20.88 36.35 3.86
CA GLY A 320 -19.94 37.43 3.60
C GLY A 320 -20.01 37.94 2.16
N GLU A 321 -19.03 38.78 1.80
CA GLU A 321 -18.87 39.22 0.42
C GLU A 321 -18.42 38.08 -0.51
N LEU A 322 -18.71 38.29 -1.82
CA LEU A 322 -18.31 37.30 -2.87
C LEU A 322 -16.80 37.10 -2.83
N LEU A 323 -16.39 35.80 -2.65
CA LEU A 323 -14.99 35.41 -2.68
C LEU A 323 -14.54 35.00 -4.08
N PHE A 324 -15.31 34.10 -4.70
CA PHE A 324 -15.04 33.63 -6.04
C PHE A 324 -16.34 33.62 -6.84
N ALA A 325 -16.34 34.32 -7.97
CA ALA A 325 -17.43 34.22 -8.93
C ALA A 325 -17.37 32.87 -9.67
N LYS A 326 -18.51 32.31 -10.06
CA LYS A 326 -18.53 31.13 -10.92
C LYS A 326 -17.69 31.33 -12.17
N GLY A 327 -17.00 30.31 -12.64
CA GLY A 327 -16.11 30.38 -13.78
C GLY A 327 -15.02 29.31 -13.75
N VAL A 328 -14.18 29.34 -14.77
CA VAL A 328 -12.99 28.47 -14.86
C VAL A 328 -11.79 29.25 -14.39
N TYR A 329 -11.15 28.78 -13.34
CA TYR A 329 -9.97 29.36 -12.74
C TYR A 329 -8.73 28.61 -13.20
N THR A 330 -7.78 29.31 -13.81
CA THR A 330 -6.46 28.77 -14.12
C THR A 330 -5.45 29.34 -13.14
N VAL A 331 -4.91 28.48 -12.29
CA VAL A 331 -3.90 28.85 -11.30
C VAL A 331 -2.51 28.57 -11.85
N THR A 332 -1.60 29.50 -11.64
CA THR A 332 -0.17 29.38 -11.90
C THR A 332 0.56 29.30 -10.58
N LEU A 333 1.25 28.19 -10.33
CA LEU A 333 2.15 27.99 -9.20
C LEU A 333 3.59 28.10 -9.72
N ASP A 334 4.31 29.09 -9.24
CA ASP A 334 5.76 29.22 -9.48
C ASP A 334 6.52 28.26 -8.55
N VAL A 335 7.25 27.31 -9.13
CA VAL A 335 7.87 26.20 -8.38
C VAL A 335 8.96 26.71 -7.42
N ALA A 336 9.73 27.73 -7.83
CA ALA A 336 10.84 28.22 -7.03
C ALA A 336 10.39 29.02 -5.80
N SER A 337 9.33 29.84 -5.95
CA SER A 337 8.83 30.71 -4.88
C SER A 337 7.62 30.16 -4.13
N GLY A 338 6.94 29.16 -4.67
CA GLY A 338 5.67 28.66 -4.16
C GLY A 338 4.50 29.64 -4.33
N LYS A 339 4.72 30.76 -5.02
CA LYS A 339 3.70 31.78 -5.23
C LYS A 339 2.63 31.27 -6.20
N GLN A 340 1.37 31.43 -5.82
CA GLN A 340 0.22 31.12 -6.64
C GLN A 340 -0.51 32.38 -7.08
N THR A 341 -0.86 32.45 -8.35
CA THR A 341 -1.70 33.49 -8.96
C THR A 341 -2.74 32.81 -9.84
N TYR A 342 -3.86 33.48 -10.12
CA TYR A 342 -4.88 32.88 -10.97
C TYR A 342 -5.51 33.90 -11.92
N THR A 343 -6.05 33.38 -13.01
CA THR A 343 -6.96 34.06 -13.93
C THR A 343 -8.30 33.36 -13.92
N ARG A 344 -9.38 34.07 -14.26
CA ARG A 344 -10.73 33.53 -14.35
C ARG A 344 -11.31 33.81 -15.74
N GLU A 345 -12.00 32.81 -16.27
CA GLU A 345 -12.82 32.92 -17.45
C GLU A 345 -14.29 32.61 -17.10
N ASP A 346 -15.23 33.26 -17.75
CA ASP A 346 -16.66 32.95 -17.59
C ASP A 346 -16.98 31.56 -18.12
N LEU A 347 -17.92 30.87 -17.48
CA LEU A 347 -18.47 29.61 -17.98
C LEU A 347 -19.17 29.89 -19.35
N ARG A 348 -18.85 29.08 -20.32
CA ARG A 348 -19.44 29.16 -21.68
C ARG A 348 -20.81 28.52 -21.71
#